data_b831f1490cafec208095eeb0252f6418
#
_entry.id   b831f1490cafec208095eeb0252f6418
#
_cell.length_a   1.000
_cell.length_b   1.000
_cell.length_c   1.000
_cell.angle_alpha   90.00
_cell.angle_beta   90.00
_cell.angle_gamma   90.00
#
_symmetry.space_group_name_H-M   'P 1'
#
loop_
_entity.id
_entity.type
_entity.pdbx_description
1 polymer ?
#
loop_
_entity_poly.entity_id
_entity_poly.type
_entity_poly.pdbx_seq_one_letter_code
_entity_poly.pdbx_strand_id
1 'polypeptide(L)'
;MKASLKNLNILLLILLPALITGGLLIAVGNLSDGLRLGCLSLPGVLFIYLAITRQKVYWYLLAIIWWFLAWLDALLRSSTWFLFNSDNEAYFIIEALANTNRRESLEFFQLHLGTMLMVGAGLLTLVILYSITVFKLVKPIHFSRLWHSRIYRGCIIFLILLATTSYLMKPSRKVHPIVFWTEYQTKIQDFKDRIKQHKNVHQQWDKSAKQNLVLTEQAKGKQTHVLVLSESLTSLNLGICGYPRNTTPELAKRLDEIKVFCNAFSPSPSTINALRVLLTESPASQYDQYSPESILAYARAAGYKIYWLSNQDDTYLSSLFGSYADKAVYKNKRSGRSSTSLDESLIPDYQQALADPEPKKLIILHLIGAHPNYEERYPAAFNRFTSESNDAVETDLKNRDIDPWIRSLRNDYDNAVLYEDSLLSQFLDDLRADATPDFRSFTVVSDHGNEVGHEIDYAGHSPNTRAGYQVPVIMWSDGLHSTGVDKEKTLNTAELDNNLLHLMGLKDKSSPSQTYWLDDNYHFTPEANWPYWKK
;
A
#
# COMPACT_ATOMS: atom_id res chain seq x y z
N MET A 1 33.79 45.55 -2.23
CA MET A 1 32.68 44.83 -2.85
C MET A 1 33.09 43.48 -3.48
N LYS A 2 34.05 43.40 -4.45
CA LYS A 2 34.48 42.13 -5.05
C LYS A 2 35.03 41.08 -4.05
N ALA A 3 35.76 41.47 -3.01
CA ALA A 3 36.28 40.56 -1.97
C ALA A 3 35.14 40.01 -1.07
N SER A 4 34.10 40.79 -0.79
CA SER A 4 32.92 40.38 -0.01
C SER A 4 32.09 39.34 -0.76
N LEU A 5 31.86 39.51 -2.06
CA LEU A 5 31.15 38.56 -2.93
C LEU A 5 31.90 37.22 -3.03
N LYS A 6 33.25 37.25 -3.16
CA LYS A 6 34.05 36.01 -3.21
C LYS A 6 33.95 35.20 -1.90
N ASN A 7 33.90 35.88 -0.77
CA ASN A 7 33.80 35.26 0.54
C ASN A 7 32.39 34.70 0.78
N LEU A 8 31.33 35.36 0.30
CA LEU A 8 29.96 34.88 0.37
C LEU A 8 29.78 33.58 -0.45
N ASN A 9 30.35 33.53 -1.67
CA ASN A 9 30.31 32.33 -2.51
C ASN A 9 31.00 31.12 -1.87
N ILE A 10 32.07 31.34 -1.10
CA ILE A 10 32.76 30.27 -0.38
C ILE A 10 31.88 29.75 0.78
N LEU A 11 31.26 30.64 1.54
CA LEU A 11 30.36 30.24 2.63
C LEU A 11 29.19 29.46 2.09
N LEU A 12 28.56 29.90 1.00
CA LEU A 12 27.47 29.18 0.33
C LEU A 12 27.94 27.81 -0.16
N LEU A 13 29.13 27.71 -0.75
CA LEU A 13 29.70 26.43 -1.19
C LEU A 13 29.88 25.45 -0.03
N ILE A 14 30.32 25.93 1.13
CA ILE A 14 30.56 25.12 2.32
C ILE A 14 29.21 24.64 2.92
N LEU A 15 28.15 25.46 2.85
CA LEU A 15 26.81 25.14 3.38
C LEU A 15 25.96 24.33 2.39
N LEU A 16 26.33 24.35 1.11
CA LEU A 16 25.55 23.71 0.04
C LEU A 16 25.13 22.25 0.37
N PRO A 17 26.03 21.37 0.88
CA PRO A 17 25.60 20.00 1.22
C PRO A 17 24.52 19.94 2.30
N ALA A 18 24.58 20.81 3.32
CA ALA A 18 23.54 20.86 4.36
C ALA A 18 22.21 21.34 3.78
N LEU A 19 22.25 22.32 2.87
CA LEU A 19 21.07 22.81 2.15
C LEU A 19 20.47 21.74 1.25
N ILE A 20 21.28 20.95 0.55
CA ILE A 20 20.80 19.82 -0.26
C ILE A 20 20.18 18.76 0.63
N THR A 21 20.83 18.38 1.73
CA THR A 21 20.33 17.38 2.67
C THR A 21 18.92 17.74 3.20
N GLY A 22 18.77 18.98 3.65
CA GLY A 22 17.45 19.46 4.12
C GLY A 22 16.46 19.67 2.97
N GLY A 23 16.94 20.21 1.84
CA GLY A 23 16.14 20.54 0.67
C GLY A 23 15.46 19.33 0.03
N LEU A 24 16.08 18.16 0.04
CA LEU A 24 15.47 16.93 -0.47
C LEU A 24 14.19 16.56 0.29
N LEU A 25 14.19 16.65 1.62
CA LEU A 25 12.99 16.38 2.42
C LEU A 25 11.95 17.51 2.32
N ILE A 26 12.42 18.76 2.21
CA ILE A 26 11.52 19.91 2.02
C ILE A 26 10.79 19.81 0.68
N ALA A 27 11.47 19.36 -0.37
CA ALA A 27 10.89 19.19 -1.70
C ALA A 27 9.74 18.18 -1.74
N VAL A 28 9.74 17.20 -0.84
CA VAL A 28 8.65 16.22 -0.67
C VAL A 28 7.65 16.61 0.41
N GLY A 29 7.56 17.89 0.77
CA GLY A 29 6.57 18.42 1.72
C GLY A 29 6.94 18.31 3.20
N ASN A 30 8.03 17.66 3.56
CA ASN A 30 8.45 17.51 4.96
C ASN A 30 9.38 18.64 5.42
N LEU A 31 8.82 19.84 5.57
CA LEU A 31 9.57 21.04 5.98
C LEU A 31 10.24 20.88 7.35
N SER A 32 9.55 20.30 8.32
CA SER A 32 10.04 20.17 9.69
C SER A 32 11.29 19.30 9.78
N ASP A 33 11.24 18.12 9.19
CA ASP A 33 12.34 17.16 9.25
C ASP A 33 13.48 17.53 8.29
N GLY A 34 13.15 18.17 7.17
CA GLY A 34 14.15 18.74 6.28
C GLY A 34 15.01 19.80 6.97
N LEU A 35 14.40 20.72 7.69
CA LEU A 35 15.14 21.72 8.47
C LEU A 35 16.00 21.08 9.57
N ARG A 36 15.45 20.11 10.30
CA ARG A 36 16.16 19.38 11.36
C ARG A 36 17.35 18.59 10.80
N LEU A 37 17.13 17.83 9.72
CA LEU A 37 18.18 17.03 9.10
C LEU A 37 19.29 17.91 8.51
N GLY A 38 18.93 19.03 7.86
CA GLY A 38 19.88 20.02 7.40
C GLY A 38 20.77 20.55 8.54
N CYS A 39 20.17 20.88 9.69
CA CYS A 39 20.91 21.33 10.88
C CYS A 39 21.79 20.22 11.49
N LEU A 40 21.29 18.98 11.56
CA LEU A 40 22.06 17.83 12.05
C LEU A 40 23.26 17.49 11.16
N SER A 41 23.20 17.83 9.88
CA SER A 41 24.29 17.61 8.93
C SER A 41 25.42 18.65 8.98
N LEU A 42 25.21 19.80 9.67
CA LEU A 42 26.19 20.88 9.79
C LEU A 42 27.59 20.48 10.32
N PRO A 43 27.78 19.45 11.20
CA PRO A 43 29.13 19.04 11.58
C PRO A 43 30.03 18.68 10.41
N GLY A 44 29.48 18.27 9.26
CA GLY A 44 30.25 18.08 8.03
C GLY A 44 30.96 19.33 7.54
N VAL A 45 30.46 20.53 7.85
CA VAL A 45 31.07 21.82 7.60
C VAL A 45 32.40 21.93 8.35
N LEU A 46 32.49 21.41 9.57
CA LEU A 46 33.72 21.39 10.37
C LEU A 46 34.79 20.52 9.69
N PHE A 47 34.44 19.37 9.15
CA PHE A 47 35.37 18.50 8.42
C PHE A 47 35.92 19.22 7.18
N ILE A 48 35.09 19.93 6.43
CA ILE A 48 35.52 20.75 5.30
C ILE A 48 36.48 21.87 5.78
N TYR A 49 36.12 22.55 6.86
CA TYR A 49 36.96 23.59 7.45
C TYR A 49 38.34 23.04 7.86
N LEU A 50 38.40 21.90 8.52
CA LEU A 50 39.64 21.22 8.91
C LEU A 50 40.45 20.76 7.69
N ALA A 51 39.75 20.24 6.66
CA ALA A 51 40.38 19.85 5.40
C ALA A 51 41.12 21.02 4.75
N ILE A 52 40.47 22.19 4.69
CA ILE A 52 41.01 23.42 4.09
C ILE A 52 42.17 23.96 4.91
N THR A 53 42.04 24.02 6.24
CA THR A 53 43.03 24.68 7.11
C THR A 53 44.23 23.79 7.39
N ARG A 54 44.02 22.48 7.56
CA ARG A 54 45.08 21.52 7.89
C ARG A 54 45.70 20.84 6.67
N GLN A 55 45.05 20.95 5.50
CA GLN A 55 45.46 20.34 4.21
C GLN A 55 45.82 18.85 4.32
N LYS A 56 45.16 18.12 5.21
CA LYS A 56 45.32 16.67 5.38
C LYS A 56 44.21 15.92 4.66
N VAL A 57 44.62 14.95 3.83
CA VAL A 57 43.70 14.15 2.97
C VAL A 57 42.57 13.48 3.79
N TYR A 58 42.88 13.01 4.98
CA TYR A 58 41.87 12.34 5.80
C TYR A 58 40.68 13.23 6.20
N TRP A 59 40.87 14.55 6.35
CA TRP A 59 39.76 15.47 6.61
C TRP A 59 38.83 15.62 5.41
N TYR A 60 39.41 15.62 4.18
CA TYR A 60 38.62 15.60 2.95
C TYR A 60 37.82 14.30 2.83
N LEU A 61 38.44 13.15 3.12
CA LEU A 61 37.76 11.85 3.10
C LEU A 61 36.62 11.81 4.12
N LEU A 62 36.84 12.28 5.35
CA LEU A 62 35.79 12.35 6.37
C LEU A 62 34.63 13.27 5.94
N ALA A 63 34.90 14.40 5.33
CA ALA A 63 33.89 15.31 4.81
C ALA A 63 33.07 14.67 3.69
N ILE A 64 33.73 13.99 2.75
CA ILE A 64 33.08 13.30 1.63
C ILE A 64 32.17 12.16 2.16
N ILE A 65 32.67 11.33 3.07
CA ILE A 65 31.92 10.23 3.67
C ILE A 65 30.69 10.78 4.41
N TRP A 66 30.89 11.83 5.23
CA TRP A 66 29.80 12.44 5.98
C TRP A 66 28.68 12.96 5.08
N TRP A 67 29.01 13.71 4.04
CA TRP A 67 28.03 14.25 3.11
C TRP A 67 27.39 13.17 2.25
N PHE A 68 28.16 12.19 1.81
CA PHE A 68 27.62 11.06 1.07
C PHE A 68 26.55 10.33 1.88
N LEU A 69 26.83 10.02 3.15
CA LEU A 69 25.86 9.34 4.04
C LEU A 69 24.63 10.21 4.33
N ALA A 70 24.83 11.52 4.54
CA ALA A 70 23.72 12.45 4.77
C ALA A 70 22.80 12.57 3.53
N TRP A 71 23.40 12.65 2.34
CA TRP A 71 22.63 12.73 1.09
C TRP A 71 21.94 11.40 0.77
N LEU A 72 22.61 10.29 0.98
CA LEU A 72 22.02 8.96 0.81
C LEU A 72 20.80 8.77 1.74
N ASP A 73 20.93 9.14 3.00
CA ASP A 73 19.83 9.09 3.96
C ASP A 73 18.66 9.99 3.53
N ALA A 74 18.92 11.24 3.19
CA ALA A 74 17.89 12.16 2.72
C ALA A 74 17.20 11.66 1.44
N LEU A 75 17.98 11.09 0.52
CA LEU A 75 17.47 10.53 -0.72
C LEU A 75 16.57 9.30 -0.46
N LEU A 76 17.03 8.38 0.39
CA LEU A 76 16.22 7.19 0.76
C LEU A 76 14.89 7.58 1.39
N ARG A 77 14.88 8.58 2.26
CA ARG A 77 13.63 9.09 2.86
C ARG A 77 12.75 9.80 1.85
N SER A 78 13.33 10.59 0.95
CA SER A 78 12.56 11.27 -0.09
C SER A 78 12.02 10.30 -1.14
N SER A 79 12.72 9.19 -1.40
CA SER A 79 12.30 8.19 -2.40
C SER A 79 10.99 7.51 -2.04
N THR A 80 10.67 7.33 -0.76
CA THR A 80 9.39 6.75 -0.34
C THR A 80 8.22 7.64 -0.72
N TRP A 81 8.37 8.96 -0.67
CA TRP A 81 7.36 9.87 -1.19
C TRP A 81 7.14 9.72 -2.69
N PHE A 82 8.23 9.64 -3.46
CA PHE A 82 8.13 9.47 -4.92
C PHE A 82 7.57 8.10 -5.32
N LEU A 83 7.88 7.05 -4.54
CA LEU A 83 7.47 5.68 -4.86
C LEU A 83 6.09 5.32 -4.32
N PHE A 84 5.62 5.97 -3.25
CA PHE A 84 4.40 5.58 -2.54
C PHE A 84 3.47 6.77 -2.23
N ASN A 85 3.84 7.96 -2.66
CA ASN A 85 3.11 9.22 -2.37
C ASN A 85 2.73 9.36 -0.88
N SER A 86 3.61 8.92 0.01
CA SER A 86 3.37 8.87 1.44
C SER A 86 4.64 9.03 2.28
N ASP A 87 4.47 9.34 3.56
CA ASP A 87 5.56 9.44 4.51
C ASP A 87 6.19 8.07 4.79
N ASN A 88 7.50 8.07 5.07
CA ASN A 88 8.28 6.87 5.44
C ASN A 88 7.71 6.10 6.63
N GLU A 89 7.07 6.78 7.55
CA GLU A 89 6.49 6.21 8.76
C GLU A 89 5.05 5.75 8.57
N ALA A 90 4.51 5.85 7.35
CA ALA A 90 3.19 5.32 7.06
C ALA A 90 3.15 3.82 7.34
N TYR A 91 2.10 3.40 8.05
CA TYR A 91 1.98 2.03 8.54
C TYR A 91 2.06 0.99 7.40
N PHE A 92 1.43 1.26 6.25
CA PHE A 92 1.45 0.36 5.11
C PHE A 92 2.86 0.14 4.51
N ILE A 93 3.77 1.14 4.61
CA ILE A 93 5.18 0.98 4.18
C ILE A 93 5.91 0.04 5.14
N ILE A 94 5.65 0.17 6.44
CA ILE A 94 6.22 -0.73 7.46
C ILE A 94 5.71 -2.15 7.26
N GLU A 95 4.42 -2.31 6.99
CA GLU A 95 3.80 -3.60 6.65
C GLU A 95 4.47 -4.22 5.42
N ALA A 96 4.54 -3.46 4.32
CA ALA A 96 5.16 -3.93 3.08
C ALA A 96 6.60 -4.39 3.32
N LEU A 97 7.42 -3.58 3.98
CA LEU A 97 8.83 -3.92 4.28
C LEU A 97 8.97 -5.09 5.25
N ALA A 98 8.09 -5.20 6.24
CA ALA A 98 8.13 -6.30 7.21
C ALA A 98 7.73 -7.65 6.57
N ASN A 99 6.86 -7.60 5.57
CA ASN A 99 6.30 -8.74 4.88
C ASN A 99 7.03 -9.07 3.56
N THR A 100 7.81 -8.12 3.04
CA THR A 100 8.61 -8.27 1.82
C THR A 100 9.63 -9.40 1.94
N ASN A 101 9.65 -10.25 0.94
CA ASN A 101 10.61 -11.34 0.81
C ASN A 101 11.71 -11.00 -0.22
N ARG A 102 12.71 -11.92 -0.35
CA ARG A 102 13.85 -11.71 -1.24
C ARG A 102 13.44 -11.51 -2.70
N ARG A 103 12.41 -12.17 -3.16
CA ARG A 103 11.98 -12.12 -4.56
C ARG A 103 11.25 -10.80 -4.86
N GLU A 104 10.31 -10.39 -4.02
CA GLU A 104 9.68 -9.06 -4.09
C GLU A 104 10.72 -7.95 -4.10
N SER A 105 11.73 -8.06 -3.21
CA SER A 105 12.84 -7.12 -3.22
C SER A 105 13.56 -7.10 -4.57
N LEU A 106 13.85 -8.27 -5.16
CA LEU A 106 14.53 -8.35 -6.46
C LEU A 106 13.69 -7.74 -7.59
N GLU A 107 12.39 -7.97 -7.60
CA GLU A 107 11.49 -7.40 -8.61
C GLU A 107 11.30 -5.92 -8.46
N PHE A 108 11.12 -5.45 -7.23
CA PHE A 108 11.14 -4.02 -6.96
C PHE A 108 12.43 -3.38 -7.49
N PHE A 109 13.58 -4.03 -7.25
CA PHE A 109 14.86 -3.58 -7.81
C PHE A 109 14.89 -3.65 -9.34
N GLN A 110 14.35 -4.69 -9.96
CA GLN A 110 14.31 -4.82 -11.42
C GLN A 110 13.39 -3.76 -12.05
N LEU A 111 12.21 -3.58 -11.50
CA LEU A 111 11.24 -2.57 -11.96
C LEU A 111 11.82 -1.15 -11.87
N HIS A 112 12.50 -0.84 -10.77
CA HIS A 112 13.04 0.49 -10.52
C HIS A 112 14.55 0.62 -10.83
N LEU A 113 15.18 -0.39 -11.43
CA LEU A 113 16.63 -0.43 -11.66
C LEU A 113 17.12 0.78 -12.45
N GLY A 114 16.42 1.15 -13.52
CA GLY A 114 16.75 2.31 -14.34
C GLY A 114 16.75 3.61 -13.53
N THR A 115 15.69 3.84 -12.78
CA THR A 115 15.54 5.00 -11.88
C THR A 115 16.60 5.01 -10.78
N MET A 116 16.83 3.87 -10.14
CA MET A 116 17.86 3.73 -9.09
C MET A 116 19.26 3.99 -9.62
N LEU A 117 19.59 3.51 -10.82
CA LEU A 117 20.87 3.76 -11.47
C LEU A 117 21.04 5.24 -11.84
N MET A 118 20.00 5.88 -12.38
CA MET A 118 20.04 7.33 -12.68
C MET A 118 20.23 8.16 -11.40
N VAL A 119 19.47 7.88 -10.36
CA VAL A 119 19.57 8.58 -9.08
C VAL A 119 20.91 8.33 -8.42
N GLY A 120 21.40 7.08 -8.41
CA GLY A 120 22.71 6.72 -7.89
C GLY A 120 23.86 7.39 -8.66
N ALA A 121 23.81 7.41 -9.98
CA ALA A 121 24.77 8.10 -10.82
C ALA A 121 24.72 9.62 -10.60
N GLY A 122 23.52 10.19 -10.48
CA GLY A 122 23.32 11.60 -10.14
C GLY A 122 23.93 11.97 -8.80
N LEU A 123 23.69 11.19 -7.76
CA LEU A 123 24.29 11.37 -6.43
C LEU A 123 25.82 11.28 -6.49
N LEU A 124 26.36 10.26 -7.14
CA LEU A 124 27.79 10.07 -7.28
C LEU A 124 28.43 11.25 -8.04
N THR A 125 27.83 11.67 -9.14
CA THR A 125 28.26 12.81 -9.93
C THR A 125 28.27 14.08 -9.09
N LEU A 126 27.20 14.32 -8.32
CA LEU A 126 27.10 15.49 -7.43
C LEU A 126 28.20 15.49 -6.35
N VAL A 127 28.45 14.32 -5.72
CA VAL A 127 29.55 14.18 -4.74
C VAL A 127 30.90 14.42 -5.38
N ILE A 128 31.16 13.89 -6.57
CA ILE A 128 32.42 14.07 -7.30
C ILE A 128 32.62 15.54 -7.70
N LEU A 129 31.60 16.15 -8.32
CA LEU A 129 31.67 17.56 -8.74
C LEU A 129 31.86 18.49 -7.54
N TYR A 130 31.15 18.26 -6.47
CA TYR A 130 31.29 19.01 -5.23
C TYR A 130 32.71 18.85 -4.66
N SER A 131 33.21 17.61 -4.58
CA SER A 131 34.55 17.31 -4.07
C SER A 131 35.66 18.00 -4.91
N ILE A 132 35.54 17.93 -6.25
CA ILE A 132 36.47 18.60 -7.16
C ILE A 132 36.42 20.12 -6.99
N THR A 133 35.20 20.67 -6.84
CA THR A 133 35.01 22.12 -6.67
C THR A 133 35.61 22.60 -5.37
N VAL A 134 35.38 21.91 -4.26
CA VAL A 134 35.97 22.22 -2.96
C VAL A 134 37.50 22.11 -3.03
N PHE A 135 38.02 21.03 -3.63
CA PHE A 135 39.45 20.78 -3.73
C PHE A 135 40.18 21.82 -4.61
N LYS A 136 39.57 22.24 -5.73
CA LYS A 136 40.17 23.19 -6.68
C LYS A 136 39.99 24.66 -6.30
N LEU A 137 38.82 25.05 -5.81
CA LEU A 137 38.48 26.45 -5.56
C LEU A 137 38.92 26.93 -4.19
N VAL A 138 39.07 26.03 -3.24
CA VAL A 138 39.47 26.36 -1.89
C VAL A 138 41.00 26.22 -1.77
N LYS A 139 41.77 27.05 -2.53
CA LYS A 139 43.15 27.32 -2.19
C LYS A 139 43.19 27.89 -0.77
N PRO A 140 44.31 27.73 -0.02
CA PRO A 140 44.38 28.15 1.38
C PRO A 140 43.91 29.59 1.51
N ILE A 141 42.67 29.75 1.89
CA ILE A 141 42.08 31.03 2.22
C ILE A 141 42.73 31.38 3.56
N HIS A 142 43.33 32.56 3.65
CA HIS A 142 43.72 33.06 4.95
C HIS A 142 42.46 33.28 5.80
N PHE A 143 41.98 32.21 6.42
CA PHE A 143 40.80 32.17 7.31
C PHE A 143 40.95 33.18 8.46
N SER A 144 42.19 33.58 8.81
CA SER A 144 42.46 34.68 9.72
C SER A 144 41.75 35.98 9.32
N ARG A 145 41.63 36.29 8.04
CA ARG A 145 40.90 37.47 7.54
C ARG A 145 39.38 37.38 7.74
N LEU A 146 38.80 36.20 7.58
CA LEU A 146 37.35 35.97 7.82
C LEU A 146 37.04 36.09 9.32
N TRP A 147 37.90 35.57 10.19
CA TRP A 147 37.70 35.63 11.63
C TRP A 147 37.77 37.08 12.19
N HIS A 148 38.38 38.01 11.51
CA HIS A 148 38.40 39.44 11.89
C HIS A 148 37.07 40.15 11.54
N SER A 149 36.24 39.60 10.66
CA SER A 149 34.91 40.18 10.37
C SER A 149 33.93 39.81 11.46
N ARG A 150 33.28 40.80 12.08
CA ARG A 150 32.21 40.60 13.08
C ARG A 150 31.06 39.77 12.54
N ILE A 151 30.68 39.97 11.27
CA ILE A 151 29.59 39.26 10.58
C ILE A 151 29.92 37.77 10.47
N TYR A 152 31.11 37.40 9.98
CA TYR A 152 31.47 35.99 9.82
C TYR A 152 31.60 35.25 11.16
N ARG A 153 32.12 35.91 12.20
CA ARG A 153 32.14 35.34 13.55
C ARG A 153 30.74 35.09 14.05
N GLY A 154 29.83 36.06 13.86
CA GLY A 154 28.44 35.90 14.22
C GLY A 154 27.77 34.72 13.50
N CYS A 155 27.97 34.57 12.19
CA CYS A 155 27.47 33.45 11.41
C CYS A 155 28.02 32.09 11.89
N ILE A 156 29.33 31.99 12.15
CA ILE A 156 29.95 30.76 12.64
C ILE A 156 29.40 30.38 14.03
N ILE A 157 29.31 31.34 14.93
CA ILE A 157 28.75 31.13 16.28
C ILE A 157 27.29 30.66 16.16
N PHE A 158 26.49 31.32 15.32
CA PHE A 158 25.11 30.95 15.06
C PHE A 158 25.00 29.52 14.53
N LEU A 159 25.81 29.12 13.56
CA LEU A 159 25.80 27.75 13.01
C LEU A 159 26.21 26.70 14.06
N ILE A 160 27.21 27.02 14.92
CA ILE A 160 27.58 26.13 16.01
C ILE A 160 26.45 25.99 17.01
N LEU A 161 25.79 27.09 17.41
CA LEU A 161 24.67 27.08 18.31
C LEU A 161 23.50 26.28 17.70
N LEU A 162 23.20 26.49 16.43
CA LEU A 162 22.14 25.80 15.72
C LEU A 162 22.39 24.28 15.65
N ALA A 163 23.61 23.88 15.31
CA ALA A 163 24.01 22.47 15.31
C ALA A 163 23.90 21.87 16.72
N THR A 164 24.48 22.52 17.72
CA THR A 164 24.47 22.06 19.11
C THR A 164 23.04 21.91 19.63
N THR A 165 22.19 22.90 19.40
CA THR A 165 20.77 22.87 19.79
C THR A 165 20.07 21.71 19.12
N SER A 166 20.31 21.46 17.82
CA SER A 166 19.70 20.34 17.08
C SER A 166 20.06 18.98 17.66
N TYR A 167 21.31 18.78 18.10
CA TYR A 167 21.72 17.54 18.76
C TYR A 167 21.17 17.41 20.20
N LEU A 168 20.88 18.50 20.86
CA LEU A 168 20.32 18.48 22.23
C LEU A 168 18.80 18.27 22.26
N MET A 169 18.08 18.73 21.23
CA MET A 169 16.63 18.64 21.17
C MET A 169 16.13 17.24 20.80
N LYS A 170 15.23 16.66 21.63
CA LYS A 170 14.64 15.32 21.39
C LYS A 170 13.97 15.21 20.02
N PRO A 171 13.14 16.16 19.53
CA PRO A 171 12.52 16.05 18.21
C PRO A 171 13.53 15.99 17.06
N SER A 172 14.63 16.76 17.15
CA SER A 172 15.68 16.72 16.13
C SER A 172 16.48 15.42 16.16
N ARG A 173 16.76 14.90 17.37
CA ARG A 173 17.48 13.62 17.50
C ARG A 173 16.73 12.45 16.85
N LYS A 174 15.41 12.44 16.87
CA LYS A 174 14.61 11.41 16.18
C LYS A 174 14.85 11.39 14.66
N VAL A 175 15.13 12.55 14.07
CA VAL A 175 15.42 12.68 12.64
C VAL A 175 16.88 12.28 12.31
N HIS A 176 17.77 12.16 13.33
CA HIS A 176 19.15 11.73 13.11
C HIS A 176 19.20 10.34 12.45
N PRO A 177 19.96 10.13 11.36
CA PRO A 177 19.93 8.89 10.58
C PRO A 177 20.02 7.61 11.42
N ILE A 178 20.96 7.55 12.37
CA ILE A 178 21.13 6.37 13.23
C ILE A 178 19.87 6.11 14.06
N VAL A 179 19.30 7.14 14.70
CA VAL A 179 18.11 7.01 15.53
C VAL A 179 16.91 6.61 14.68
N PHE A 180 16.70 7.30 13.57
CA PHE A 180 15.61 7.02 12.63
C PHE A 180 15.63 5.57 12.16
N TRP A 181 16.73 5.09 11.60
CA TRP A 181 16.81 3.73 11.06
C TRP A 181 16.76 2.66 12.15
N THR A 182 17.23 2.96 13.37
CA THR A 182 17.07 2.05 14.51
C THR A 182 15.61 1.96 14.95
N GLU A 183 14.90 3.08 15.10
CA GLU A 183 13.48 3.10 15.43
C GLU A 183 12.65 2.43 14.32
N TYR A 184 13.03 2.62 13.07
CA TYR A 184 12.38 2.00 11.91
C TYR A 184 12.51 0.47 11.92
N GLN A 185 13.71 -0.05 12.23
CA GLN A 185 13.91 -1.49 12.42
C GLN A 185 13.09 -2.05 13.59
N THR A 186 12.96 -1.29 14.67
CA THR A 186 12.12 -1.70 15.80
C THR A 186 10.66 -1.84 15.37
N LYS A 187 10.12 -0.89 14.63
CA LYS A 187 8.75 -0.96 14.08
C LYS A 187 8.54 -2.19 13.19
N ILE A 188 9.50 -2.51 12.32
CA ILE A 188 9.46 -3.73 11.49
C ILE A 188 9.47 -4.99 12.38
N GLN A 189 10.31 -5.02 13.41
CA GLN A 189 10.39 -6.17 14.31
C GLN A 189 9.10 -6.33 15.13
N ASP A 190 8.53 -5.25 15.63
CA ASP A 190 7.24 -5.25 16.35
C ASP A 190 6.12 -5.82 15.48
N PHE A 191 6.13 -5.51 14.18
CA PHE A 191 5.18 -6.09 13.24
C PHE A 191 5.37 -7.61 13.10
N LYS A 192 6.62 -8.08 12.96
CA LYS A 192 6.93 -9.52 12.89
C LYS A 192 6.59 -10.26 14.17
N ASP A 193 6.73 -9.62 15.32
CA ASP A 193 6.39 -10.23 16.61
C ASP A 193 4.87 -10.34 16.80
N ARG A 194 4.08 -9.46 16.21
CA ARG A 194 2.62 -9.60 16.16
C ARG A 194 2.17 -10.84 15.41
N ILE A 195 2.83 -11.20 14.31
CA ILE A 195 2.52 -12.46 13.59
C ILE A 195 2.56 -13.67 14.54
N LYS A 196 3.49 -13.69 15.48
CA LYS A 196 3.61 -14.80 16.46
C LYS A 196 2.42 -14.89 17.44
N GLN A 197 1.67 -13.79 17.58
CA GLN A 197 0.52 -13.74 18.49
C GLN A 197 -0.78 -14.25 17.85
N HIS A 198 -0.82 -14.51 16.53
CA HIS A 198 -2.04 -14.91 15.81
C HIS A 198 -2.70 -16.16 16.41
N LYS A 199 -1.91 -17.10 16.94
CA LYS A 199 -2.47 -18.26 17.63
C LYS A 199 -3.32 -17.90 18.86
N ASN A 200 -2.94 -16.86 19.60
CA ASN A 200 -3.73 -16.38 20.73
C ASN A 200 -4.98 -15.64 20.25
N VAL A 201 -4.87 -14.95 19.12
CA VAL A 201 -6.02 -14.29 18.45
C VAL A 201 -7.07 -15.34 18.05
N HIS A 202 -6.66 -16.46 17.45
CA HIS A 202 -7.56 -17.58 17.10
C HIS A 202 -8.32 -18.12 18.32
N GLN A 203 -7.65 -18.25 19.46
CA GLN A 203 -8.31 -18.71 20.69
C GLN A 203 -9.37 -17.70 21.19
N GLN A 204 -9.10 -16.40 21.01
CA GLN A 204 -10.08 -15.35 21.34
C GLN A 204 -11.27 -15.40 20.38
N TRP A 205 -11.04 -15.58 19.08
CA TRP A 205 -12.09 -15.75 18.08
C TRP A 205 -13.01 -16.92 18.40
N ASP A 206 -12.44 -18.11 18.68
CA ASP A 206 -13.22 -19.30 19.03
C ASP A 206 -14.05 -19.08 20.30
N LYS A 207 -13.50 -18.39 21.28
CA LYS A 207 -14.22 -18.07 22.51
C LYS A 207 -15.37 -17.09 22.26
N SER A 208 -15.12 -16.01 21.53
CA SER A 208 -16.13 -15.00 21.24
C SER A 208 -17.26 -15.59 20.39
N ALA A 209 -16.92 -16.30 19.30
CA ALA A 209 -17.94 -16.93 18.45
C ALA A 209 -18.86 -17.90 19.23
N LYS A 210 -18.30 -18.73 20.13
CA LYS A 210 -19.10 -19.62 20.98
C LYS A 210 -20.03 -18.89 21.94
N GLN A 211 -19.67 -17.67 22.36
CA GLN A 211 -20.48 -16.87 23.29
C GLN A 211 -21.57 -16.05 22.60
N ASN A 212 -21.24 -15.52 21.42
CA ASN A 212 -22.01 -14.46 20.79
C ASN A 212 -22.83 -14.93 19.57
N LEU A 213 -22.51 -16.09 18.96
CA LEU A 213 -23.21 -16.60 17.79
C LEU A 213 -24.69 -16.89 18.08
N VAL A 214 -25.55 -16.40 17.19
CA VAL A 214 -26.96 -16.76 17.10
C VAL A 214 -27.27 -17.29 15.70
N LEU A 215 -27.88 -18.47 15.63
CA LEU A 215 -28.34 -19.07 14.38
C LEU A 215 -29.79 -18.64 14.12
N THR A 216 -30.09 -18.19 12.92
CA THR A 216 -31.46 -17.94 12.45
C THR A 216 -32.01 -19.17 11.72
N GLU A 217 -33.29 -19.14 11.37
CA GLU A 217 -33.90 -20.21 10.57
C GLU A 217 -33.23 -20.37 9.19
N GLN A 218 -32.74 -19.27 8.61
CA GLN A 218 -32.03 -19.27 7.34
C GLN A 218 -30.70 -20.05 7.41
N ALA A 219 -30.06 -20.15 8.58
CA ALA A 219 -28.83 -20.92 8.76
C ALA A 219 -29.01 -22.45 8.65
N LYS A 220 -30.23 -22.93 8.47
CA LYS A 220 -30.54 -24.37 8.31
C LYS A 220 -30.25 -24.82 6.87
N GLY A 221 -30.00 -26.12 6.71
CA GLY A 221 -29.76 -26.72 5.40
C GLY A 221 -28.29 -26.68 4.94
N LYS A 222 -28.10 -27.11 3.70
CA LYS A 222 -26.79 -27.11 3.03
C LYS A 222 -26.54 -25.75 2.43
N GLN A 223 -25.35 -25.18 2.68
CA GLN A 223 -25.04 -23.83 2.20
C GLN A 223 -23.62 -23.76 1.66
N THR A 224 -23.43 -23.05 0.56
CA THR A 224 -22.11 -22.73 0.03
C THR A 224 -22.00 -21.22 -0.21
N HIS A 225 -21.11 -20.58 0.53
CA HIS A 225 -20.80 -19.16 0.38
C HIS A 225 -19.41 -19.01 -0.21
N VAL A 226 -19.29 -18.23 -1.27
CA VAL A 226 -18.02 -17.90 -1.93
C VAL A 226 -17.75 -16.43 -1.71
N LEU A 227 -16.61 -16.15 -1.11
CA LEU A 227 -16.06 -14.80 -0.97
C LEU A 227 -14.83 -14.68 -1.84
N VAL A 228 -14.87 -13.79 -2.83
CA VAL A 228 -13.70 -13.42 -3.62
C VAL A 228 -13.13 -12.14 -3.02
N LEU A 229 -11.91 -12.24 -2.52
CA LEU A 229 -11.08 -11.13 -2.11
C LEU A 229 -10.17 -10.78 -3.28
N SER A 230 -10.57 -9.75 -4.05
CA SER A 230 -9.75 -9.18 -5.11
C SER A 230 -8.66 -8.31 -4.51
N GLU A 231 -7.63 -8.05 -5.27
CA GLU A 231 -6.47 -7.24 -4.87
C GLU A 231 -6.37 -6.01 -5.76
N SER A 232 -6.29 -4.83 -5.14
CA SER A 232 -6.00 -3.56 -5.82
C SER A 232 -7.03 -3.16 -6.90
N LEU A 233 -8.27 -3.69 -6.88
CA LEU A 233 -9.28 -3.44 -7.90
C LEU A 233 -10.08 -2.18 -7.57
N THR A 234 -9.91 -1.10 -8.36
CA THR A 234 -10.75 0.10 -8.23
C THR A 234 -11.96 0.05 -9.14
N SER A 235 -13.14 0.45 -8.63
CA SER A 235 -14.36 0.56 -9.42
C SER A 235 -14.28 1.62 -10.52
N LEU A 236 -13.32 2.55 -10.44
CA LEU A 236 -13.10 3.59 -11.45
C LEU A 236 -12.61 3.05 -12.79
N ASN A 237 -12.10 1.82 -12.84
CA ASN A 237 -11.66 1.14 -14.07
C ASN A 237 -12.65 0.08 -14.56
N LEU A 238 -13.85 -0.04 -13.97
CA LEU A 238 -14.85 -1.00 -14.40
C LEU A 238 -15.80 -0.40 -15.44
N GLY A 239 -15.87 -1.01 -16.62
CA GLY A 239 -16.80 -0.60 -17.69
C GLY A 239 -18.25 -0.59 -17.22
N ILE A 240 -18.69 -1.58 -16.42
CA ILE A 240 -20.04 -1.61 -15.83
C ILE A 240 -20.32 -0.45 -14.89
N CYS A 241 -19.29 0.15 -14.29
CA CYS A 241 -19.41 1.34 -13.44
C CYS A 241 -19.36 2.66 -14.26
N GLY A 242 -19.16 2.59 -15.56
CA GLY A 242 -19.14 3.74 -16.46
C GLY A 242 -17.76 4.17 -16.93
N TYR A 243 -16.75 3.35 -16.70
CA TYR A 243 -15.43 3.57 -17.28
C TYR A 243 -15.48 3.45 -18.80
N PRO A 244 -14.80 4.35 -19.58
CA PRO A 244 -14.94 4.37 -21.02
C PRO A 244 -14.42 3.12 -21.75
N ARG A 245 -13.48 2.39 -21.17
CA ARG A 245 -13.00 1.11 -21.70
C ARG A 245 -13.91 -0.03 -21.29
N ASN A 246 -14.13 -0.97 -22.19
CA ASN A 246 -14.90 -2.19 -21.91
C ASN A 246 -14.03 -3.21 -21.19
N THR A 247 -13.76 -2.96 -19.92
CA THR A 247 -12.92 -3.80 -19.02
C THR A 247 -13.71 -4.90 -18.33
N THR A 248 -15.04 -4.85 -18.36
CA THR A 248 -15.92 -5.82 -17.67
C THR A 248 -17.02 -6.37 -18.58
N PRO A 249 -16.69 -6.94 -19.76
CA PRO A 249 -17.68 -7.44 -20.71
C PRO A 249 -18.46 -8.67 -20.21
N GLU A 250 -17.86 -9.53 -19.39
CA GLU A 250 -18.51 -10.75 -18.93
C GLU A 250 -19.48 -10.46 -17.78
N LEU A 251 -19.11 -9.61 -16.83
CA LEU A 251 -20.04 -9.15 -15.77
C LEU A 251 -21.18 -8.30 -16.37
N ALA A 252 -20.93 -7.54 -17.42
CA ALA A 252 -21.98 -6.76 -18.10
C ALA A 252 -23.12 -7.63 -18.69
N LYS A 253 -22.82 -8.86 -19.08
CA LYS A 253 -23.83 -9.83 -19.56
C LYS A 253 -24.72 -10.40 -18.45
N ARG A 254 -24.39 -10.16 -17.19
CA ARG A 254 -25.01 -10.76 -16.00
C ARG A 254 -25.70 -9.76 -15.09
N LEU A 255 -25.89 -8.52 -15.56
CA LEU A 255 -26.47 -7.45 -14.73
C LEU A 255 -27.91 -7.70 -14.31
N ASP A 256 -28.61 -8.62 -14.94
CA ASP A 256 -29.93 -9.12 -14.53
C ASP A 256 -29.89 -10.17 -13.42
N GLU A 257 -28.71 -10.69 -13.10
CA GLU A 257 -28.50 -11.74 -12.09
C GLU A 257 -27.71 -11.24 -10.88
N ILE A 258 -26.82 -10.26 -11.05
CA ILE A 258 -25.91 -9.75 -10.01
C ILE A 258 -26.30 -8.34 -9.57
N LYS A 259 -25.94 -7.99 -8.34
CA LYS A 259 -25.95 -6.61 -7.84
C LYS A 259 -24.52 -6.09 -7.80
N VAL A 260 -24.31 -4.92 -8.38
CA VAL A 260 -23.00 -4.25 -8.44
C VAL A 260 -23.11 -2.89 -7.77
N PHE A 261 -22.27 -2.62 -6.79
CA PHE A 261 -22.10 -1.32 -6.18
C PHE A 261 -20.77 -0.73 -6.62
N CYS A 262 -20.82 0.45 -7.26
CA CYS A 262 -19.66 1.12 -7.82
C CYS A 262 -19.04 2.15 -6.85
N ASN A 263 -19.73 2.45 -5.77
CA ASN A 263 -19.35 3.51 -4.83
C ASN A 263 -19.11 2.93 -3.42
N ALA A 264 -18.34 1.83 -3.34
CA ALA A 264 -17.90 1.27 -2.08
C ALA A 264 -16.47 1.73 -1.74
N PHE A 265 -16.14 1.79 -0.46
CA PHE A 265 -14.85 2.27 0.01
C PHE A 265 -14.22 1.29 0.99
N SER A 266 -12.97 0.94 0.72
CA SER A 266 -12.13 0.15 1.62
C SER A 266 -11.71 0.94 2.86
N PRO A 267 -11.60 0.31 4.03
CA PRO A 267 -11.12 0.95 5.24
C PRO A 267 -9.64 1.35 5.20
N SER A 268 -8.86 0.80 4.27
CA SER A 268 -7.42 1.02 4.16
C SER A 268 -6.95 0.91 2.71
N PRO A 269 -5.90 1.67 2.31
CA PRO A 269 -5.29 1.53 0.99
C PRO A 269 -4.18 0.46 0.97
N SER A 270 -4.19 -0.48 1.91
CA SER A 270 -3.21 -1.57 2.02
C SER A 270 -3.87 -2.90 2.37
N THR A 271 -3.40 -3.97 1.76
CA THR A 271 -3.97 -5.32 1.82
C THR A 271 -4.12 -5.83 3.25
N ILE A 272 -3.03 -5.83 4.03
CA ILE A 272 -3.04 -6.42 5.38
C ILE A 272 -4.06 -5.73 6.29
N ASN A 273 -4.03 -4.38 6.32
CA ASN A 273 -4.95 -3.65 7.19
C ASN A 273 -6.40 -3.71 6.66
N ALA A 274 -6.60 -3.66 5.35
CA ALA A 274 -7.93 -3.80 4.76
C ALA A 274 -8.53 -5.16 5.12
N LEU A 275 -7.85 -6.27 4.81
CA LEU A 275 -8.37 -7.62 5.07
C LEU A 275 -8.53 -7.91 6.57
N ARG A 276 -7.67 -7.33 7.42
CA ARG A 276 -7.84 -7.40 8.87
C ARG A 276 -9.18 -6.80 9.30
N VAL A 277 -9.57 -5.66 8.72
CA VAL A 277 -10.84 -5.00 9.02
C VAL A 277 -12.02 -5.73 8.36
N LEU A 278 -11.90 -6.12 7.10
CA LEU A 278 -12.97 -6.77 6.33
C LEU A 278 -13.43 -8.11 6.93
N LEU A 279 -12.50 -8.87 7.51
CA LEU A 279 -12.76 -10.24 8.01
C LEU A 279 -12.87 -10.31 9.54
N THR A 280 -12.74 -9.17 10.22
CA THR A 280 -12.89 -9.05 11.68
C THR A 280 -13.52 -7.71 12.03
N GLU A 281 -14.00 -7.53 13.24
CA GLU A 281 -14.48 -6.23 13.73
C GLU A 281 -13.32 -5.34 14.23
N SER A 282 -12.14 -5.46 13.64
CA SER A 282 -10.97 -4.67 14.06
C SER A 282 -11.12 -3.21 13.57
N PRO A 283 -10.84 -2.22 14.43
CA PRO A 283 -10.97 -0.83 14.03
C PRO A 283 -9.90 -0.46 12.98
N ALA A 284 -10.31 0.24 11.92
CA ALA A 284 -9.43 0.63 10.81
C ALA A 284 -8.28 1.56 11.22
N SER A 285 -8.48 2.38 12.26
CA SER A 285 -7.49 3.35 12.74
C SER A 285 -6.49 2.79 13.77
N GLN A 286 -6.67 1.57 14.24
CA GLN A 286 -5.86 0.96 15.30
C GLN A 286 -5.18 -0.32 14.79
N TYR A 287 -4.10 -0.15 14.06
CA TYR A 287 -3.38 -1.20 13.33
C TYR A 287 -2.81 -2.32 14.20
N ASP A 288 -2.63 -2.10 15.49
CA ASP A 288 -2.06 -3.02 16.47
C ASP A 288 -3.10 -3.76 17.32
N GLN A 289 -4.38 -3.44 17.13
CA GLN A 289 -5.47 -4.09 17.86
C GLN A 289 -6.17 -5.14 16.99
N TYR A 290 -6.35 -6.32 17.57
CA TYR A 290 -7.16 -7.40 16.99
C TYR A 290 -8.52 -7.40 17.67
N SER A 291 -9.58 -7.43 16.89
CA SER A 291 -10.90 -7.77 17.41
C SER A 291 -10.89 -9.20 17.93
N PRO A 292 -11.60 -9.49 19.04
CA PRO A 292 -11.88 -10.86 19.46
C PRO A 292 -12.90 -11.57 18.53
N GLU A 293 -13.36 -10.92 17.48
CA GLU A 293 -14.44 -11.37 16.59
C GLU A 293 -13.96 -11.46 15.15
N SER A 294 -14.33 -12.55 14.47
CA SER A 294 -14.01 -12.80 13.07
C SER A 294 -15.11 -13.60 12.41
N ILE A 295 -15.48 -13.22 11.19
CA ILE A 295 -16.46 -13.97 10.38
C ILE A 295 -16.04 -15.44 10.21
N LEU A 296 -14.74 -15.74 10.14
CA LEU A 296 -14.25 -17.11 10.03
C LEU A 296 -14.61 -17.93 11.28
N ALA A 297 -14.52 -17.33 12.45
CA ALA A 297 -14.85 -18.01 13.71
C ALA A 297 -16.35 -18.23 13.87
N TYR A 298 -17.17 -17.26 13.47
CA TYR A 298 -18.62 -17.42 13.43
C TYR A 298 -19.03 -18.51 12.45
N ALA A 299 -18.43 -18.53 11.24
CA ALA A 299 -18.66 -19.57 10.25
C ALA A 299 -18.31 -20.95 10.80
N ARG A 300 -17.12 -21.11 11.39
CA ARG A 300 -16.69 -22.38 12.00
C ARG A 300 -17.63 -22.82 13.14
N ALA A 301 -17.99 -21.91 14.03
CA ALA A 301 -18.90 -22.21 15.12
C ALA A 301 -20.32 -22.60 14.65
N ALA A 302 -20.74 -22.11 13.47
CA ALA A 302 -21.99 -22.49 12.80
C ALA A 302 -21.89 -23.78 11.97
N GLY A 303 -20.71 -24.45 11.97
CA GLY A 303 -20.49 -25.74 11.31
C GLY A 303 -20.05 -25.63 9.85
N TYR A 304 -19.56 -24.48 9.40
CA TYR A 304 -18.98 -24.34 8.07
C TYR A 304 -17.54 -24.86 8.03
N LYS A 305 -17.22 -25.61 6.98
CA LYS A 305 -15.85 -25.92 6.59
C LYS A 305 -15.29 -24.75 5.80
N ILE A 306 -14.14 -24.24 6.23
CA ILE A 306 -13.54 -23.03 5.70
C ILE A 306 -12.39 -23.41 4.76
N TYR A 307 -12.44 -22.89 3.54
CA TYR A 307 -11.39 -23.01 2.53
C TYR A 307 -10.74 -21.64 2.30
N TRP A 308 -9.41 -21.59 2.39
CA TRP A 308 -8.61 -20.42 2.03
C TRP A 308 -7.78 -20.77 0.80
N LEU A 309 -8.22 -20.32 -0.37
CA LEU A 309 -7.57 -20.59 -1.64
C LEU A 309 -6.91 -19.29 -2.11
N SER A 310 -5.59 -19.22 -2.02
CA SER A 310 -4.84 -17.99 -2.25
C SER A 310 -3.81 -18.14 -3.37
N ASN A 311 -3.75 -17.14 -4.25
CA ASN A 311 -2.67 -16.94 -5.20
C ASN A 311 -1.66 -15.89 -4.70
N GLN A 312 -1.72 -15.51 -3.42
CA GLN A 312 -0.76 -14.64 -2.77
C GLN A 312 0.06 -15.41 -1.73
N ASP A 313 1.34 -15.05 -1.58
CA ASP A 313 2.23 -15.56 -0.53
C ASP A 313 2.50 -14.46 0.51
N ASP A 314 1.47 -14.16 1.29
CA ASP A 314 1.55 -13.20 2.38
C ASP A 314 1.65 -13.92 3.72
N THR A 315 2.78 -13.72 4.42
CA THR A 315 3.04 -14.40 5.69
C THR A 315 2.07 -13.97 6.79
N TYR A 316 1.66 -12.70 6.82
CA TYR A 316 0.74 -12.19 7.83
C TYR A 316 -0.65 -12.78 7.64
N LEU A 317 -1.22 -12.67 6.44
CA LEU A 317 -2.55 -13.17 6.12
C LEU A 317 -2.64 -14.69 6.18
N SER A 318 -1.59 -15.39 5.70
CA SER A 318 -1.51 -16.85 5.82
C SER A 318 -1.43 -17.31 7.28
N SER A 319 -0.74 -16.56 8.14
CA SER A 319 -0.68 -16.85 9.57
C SER A 319 -1.97 -16.49 10.31
N LEU A 320 -2.66 -15.40 9.92
CA LEU A 320 -3.87 -14.95 10.61
C LEU A 320 -5.12 -15.70 10.12
N PHE A 321 -5.34 -15.77 8.82
CA PHE A 321 -6.57 -16.34 8.23
C PHE A 321 -6.34 -17.74 7.66
N GLY A 322 -5.30 -17.92 6.85
CA GLY A 322 -5.05 -19.19 6.20
C GLY A 322 -4.76 -20.33 7.18
N SER A 323 -4.03 -20.09 8.25
CA SER A 323 -3.79 -21.11 9.29
C SER A 323 -5.02 -21.38 10.17
N TYR A 324 -6.00 -20.49 10.14
CA TYR A 324 -7.28 -20.69 10.79
C TYR A 324 -8.25 -21.51 9.92
N ALA A 325 -8.11 -21.50 8.60
CA ALA A 325 -8.96 -22.28 7.70
C ALA A 325 -8.79 -23.81 7.87
N ASP A 326 -9.83 -24.59 7.55
CA ASP A 326 -9.76 -26.05 7.62
C ASP A 326 -8.94 -26.64 6.46
N LYS A 327 -8.96 -25.95 5.30
CA LYS A 327 -8.12 -26.25 4.16
C LYS A 327 -7.56 -24.96 3.57
N ALA A 328 -6.24 -24.82 3.58
CA ALA A 328 -5.54 -23.71 2.93
C ALA A 328 -4.72 -24.20 1.75
N VAL A 329 -4.81 -23.51 0.62
CA VAL A 329 -4.03 -23.74 -0.60
C VAL A 329 -3.37 -22.45 -1.02
N TYR A 330 -2.07 -22.51 -1.30
CA TYR A 330 -1.30 -21.37 -1.79
C TYR A 330 -0.68 -21.76 -3.13
N LYS A 331 -1.05 -21.09 -4.22
CA LYS A 331 -0.49 -21.36 -5.56
C LYS A 331 0.87 -20.71 -5.71
N ASN A 332 1.05 -19.55 -5.15
CA ASN A 332 2.29 -18.80 -5.17
C ASN A 332 3.22 -19.24 -4.02
N LYS A 333 3.67 -20.51 -4.06
CA LYS A 333 4.51 -21.09 -2.99
C LYS A 333 5.97 -20.61 -3.00
N ARG A 334 6.38 -19.87 -4.01
CA ARG A 334 7.74 -19.32 -4.10
C ARG A 334 7.62 -17.84 -3.76
N SER A 335 8.02 -17.52 -2.55
CA SER A 335 8.00 -16.20 -1.96
C SER A 335 8.08 -15.05 -2.99
N GLY A 336 7.02 -14.27 -3.10
CA GLY A 336 6.91 -13.07 -3.93
C GLY A 336 5.57 -12.97 -4.64
N ARG A 337 4.92 -11.83 -4.49
CA ARG A 337 3.74 -11.42 -5.26
C ARG A 337 3.99 -11.27 -6.76
N SER A 338 5.19 -11.47 -7.22
CA SER A 338 5.67 -11.49 -8.59
C SER A 338 5.59 -12.84 -9.25
N SER A 339 4.74 -13.64 -8.77
CA SER A 339 4.46 -14.87 -9.46
C SER A 339 3.93 -14.59 -10.87
N THR A 340 4.45 -15.29 -11.83
CA THR A 340 3.80 -15.53 -13.12
C THR A 340 2.60 -16.47 -12.95
N SER A 341 2.21 -16.80 -11.72
CA SER A 341 1.01 -17.57 -11.41
C SER A 341 -0.21 -16.67 -11.59
N LEU A 342 -0.97 -16.91 -12.61
CA LEU A 342 -2.24 -16.25 -12.85
C LEU A 342 -3.32 -16.83 -11.93
N ASP A 343 -4.34 -16.04 -11.64
CA ASP A 343 -5.42 -16.42 -10.70
C ASP A 343 -6.28 -17.61 -11.21
N GLU A 344 -6.28 -17.89 -12.51
CA GLU A 344 -6.87 -19.12 -13.08
C GLU A 344 -6.28 -20.40 -12.46
N SER A 345 -5.08 -20.33 -11.89
CA SER A 345 -4.47 -21.45 -11.17
C SER A 345 -5.27 -21.92 -9.95
N LEU A 346 -6.18 -21.08 -9.43
CA LEU A 346 -7.08 -21.41 -8.32
C LEU A 346 -8.29 -22.26 -8.76
N ILE A 347 -8.67 -22.26 -10.05
CA ILE A 347 -9.87 -22.91 -10.57
C ILE A 347 -9.95 -24.38 -10.15
N PRO A 348 -8.88 -25.23 -10.33
CA PRO A 348 -8.99 -26.63 -9.94
C PRO A 348 -9.23 -26.87 -8.45
N ASP A 349 -8.64 -26.04 -7.56
CA ASP A 349 -8.83 -26.17 -6.12
C ASP A 349 -10.21 -25.64 -5.70
N TYR A 350 -10.70 -24.59 -6.37
CA TYR A 350 -12.04 -24.08 -6.18
C TYR A 350 -13.11 -25.13 -6.56
N GLN A 351 -12.99 -25.75 -7.73
CA GLN A 351 -13.87 -26.82 -8.16
C GLN A 351 -13.82 -28.04 -7.21
N GLN A 352 -12.63 -28.35 -6.68
CA GLN A 352 -12.49 -29.39 -5.66
C GLN A 352 -13.21 -28.99 -4.34
N ALA A 353 -13.16 -27.72 -3.94
CA ALA A 353 -13.86 -27.24 -2.75
C ALA A 353 -15.38 -27.25 -2.95
N LEU A 354 -15.86 -26.89 -4.13
CA LEU A 354 -17.29 -27.00 -4.47
C LEU A 354 -17.77 -28.47 -4.41
N ALA A 355 -16.99 -29.40 -4.96
CA ALA A 355 -17.33 -30.82 -4.96
C ALA A 355 -17.16 -31.53 -3.60
N ASP A 356 -16.65 -30.88 -2.58
CA ASP A 356 -16.52 -31.44 -1.23
C ASP A 356 -17.92 -31.72 -0.64
N PRO A 357 -18.18 -32.92 -0.05
CA PRO A 357 -19.50 -33.33 0.43
C PRO A 357 -19.98 -32.60 1.70
N GLU A 358 -19.15 -31.75 2.29
CA GLU A 358 -19.52 -30.99 3.50
C GLU A 358 -20.79 -30.16 3.26
N PRO A 359 -21.76 -30.21 4.20
CA PRO A 359 -23.06 -29.56 4.01
C PRO A 359 -22.97 -28.02 4.05
N LYS A 360 -22.00 -27.48 4.75
CA LYS A 360 -21.79 -26.03 4.86
C LYS A 360 -20.38 -25.67 4.52
N LYS A 361 -20.20 -24.78 3.56
CA LYS A 361 -18.88 -24.37 3.05
C LYS A 361 -18.78 -22.85 2.97
N LEU A 362 -17.67 -22.32 3.50
CA LEU A 362 -17.20 -20.96 3.23
C LEU A 362 -15.92 -21.06 2.43
N ILE A 363 -15.95 -20.67 1.16
CA ILE A 363 -14.82 -20.74 0.25
C ILE A 363 -14.33 -19.32 -0.01
N ILE A 364 -13.11 -19.03 0.41
CA ILE A 364 -12.45 -17.73 0.21
C ILE A 364 -11.44 -17.88 -0.91
N LEU A 365 -11.63 -17.13 -1.99
CA LEU A 365 -10.72 -16.99 -3.12
C LEU A 365 -9.94 -15.68 -2.92
N HIS A 366 -8.67 -15.77 -2.60
CA HIS A 366 -7.78 -14.63 -2.41
C HIS A 366 -6.89 -14.46 -3.62
N LEU A 367 -7.24 -13.52 -4.48
CA LEU A 367 -6.62 -13.29 -5.78
C LEU A 367 -5.36 -12.44 -5.64
N ILE A 368 -4.46 -12.54 -6.63
CA ILE A 368 -3.42 -11.53 -6.84
C ILE A 368 -3.97 -10.33 -7.61
N GLY A 369 -5.08 -10.51 -8.32
CA GLY A 369 -5.86 -9.46 -8.98
C GLY A 369 -5.03 -8.49 -9.80
N ALA A 370 -5.29 -7.19 -9.60
CA ALA A 370 -4.59 -6.09 -10.25
C ALA A 370 -3.44 -5.52 -9.39
N HIS A 371 -2.72 -6.36 -8.63
CA HIS A 371 -1.55 -5.92 -7.86
C HIS A 371 -0.46 -5.32 -8.76
N PRO A 372 0.27 -4.27 -8.34
CA PRO A 372 1.37 -3.67 -9.09
C PRO A 372 2.32 -4.69 -9.72
N ASN A 373 2.93 -4.32 -10.84
CA ASN A 373 3.51 -5.16 -11.89
C ASN A 373 2.43 -5.75 -12.80
N TYR A 374 1.52 -4.89 -13.22
CA TYR A 374 0.25 -5.22 -13.87
C TYR A 374 0.41 -6.09 -15.12
N GLU A 375 1.49 -5.93 -15.89
CA GLU A 375 1.77 -6.71 -17.10
C GLU A 375 1.89 -8.22 -16.82
N GLU A 376 2.21 -8.62 -15.58
CA GLU A 376 2.28 -10.01 -15.15
C GLU A 376 0.95 -10.55 -14.60
N ARG A 377 -0.11 -9.75 -14.57
CA ARG A 377 -1.40 -10.10 -13.97
C ARG A 377 -2.41 -10.67 -14.96
N TYR A 378 -2.08 -10.72 -16.23
CA TYR A 378 -2.95 -11.23 -17.28
C TYR A 378 -2.16 -12.00 -18.35
N PRO A 379 -2.75 -13.02 -19.01
CA PRO A 379 -2.11 -13.69 -20.13
C PRO A 379 -2.19 -12.83 -21.40
N ALA A 380 -1.28 -13.04 -22.32
CA ALA A 380 -1.15 -12.26 -23.57
C ALA A 380 -2.46 -12.11 -24.38
N ALA A 381 -3.39 -13.06 -24.24
CA ALA A 381 -4.71 -12.99 -24.89
C ALA A 381 -5.57 -11.81 -24.41
N PHE A 382 -5.29 -11.26 -23.23
CA PHE A 382 -5.98 -10.13 -22.62
C PHE A 382 -5.25 -8.80 -22.82
N ASN A 383 -4.13 -8.75 -23.52
CA ASN A 383 -3.43 -7.52 -23.86
C ASN A 383 -4.17 -6.74 -24.95
N ARG A 384 -5.24 -6.04 -24.58
CA ARG A 384 -6.11 -5.30 -25.49
C ARG A 384 -5.89 -3.79 -25.48
N PHE A 385 -5.57 -3.23 -24.31
CA PHE A 385 -5.35 -1.80 -24.15
C PHE A 385 -3.86 -1.53 -24.21
N THR A 386 -3.44 -0.70 -25.17
CA THR A 386 -2.04 -0.36 -25.40
C THR A 386 -1.90 1.13 -25.68
N SER A 387 -0.68 1.64 -25.68
CA SER A 387 -0.40 3.05 -26.04
C SER A 387 -0.85 3.43 -27.47
N GLU A 388 -1.05 2.43 -28.34
CA GLU A 388 -1.52 2.60 -29.70
C GLU A 388 -3.06 2.64 -29.82
N SER A 389 -3.79 2.35 -28.73
CA SER A 389 -5.25 2.24 -28.74
C SER A 389 -5.96 3.55 -29.08
N ASN A 390 -5.32 4.72 -28.88
CA ASN A 390 -5.85 6.06 -29.18
C ASN A 390 -7.33 6.27 -28.78
N ASP A 391 -7.76 5.60 -27.71
CA ASP A 391 -9.12 5.68 -27.18
C ASP A 391 -9.33 6.95 -26.32
N ALA A 392 -10.54 7.09 -25.79
CA ALA A 392 -10.91 8.24 -24.96
C ALA A 392 -10.06 8.35 -23.69
N VAL A 393 -9.68 7.22 -23.09
CA VAL A 393 -8.85 7.18 -21.86
C VAL A 393 -7.44 7.63 -22.16
N GLU A 394 -6.81 7.08 -23.20
CA GLU A 394 -5.45 7.48 -23.60
C GLU A 394 -5.41 8.96 -24.01
N THR A 395 -6.47 9.45 -24.64
CA THR A 395 -6.62 10.86 -25.02
C THR A 395 -6.76 11.77 -23.79
N ASP A 396 -7.58 11.38 -22.80
CA ASP A 396 -7.73 12.12 -21.55
C ASP A 396 -6.40 12.20 -20.77
N LEU A 397 -5.72 11.07 -20.62
CA LEU A 397 -4.44 11.02 -19.91
C LEU A 397 -3.37 11.89 -20.60
N LYS A 398 -3.33 11.90 -21.94
CA LYS A 398 -2.44 12.80 -22.71
C LYS A 398 -2.80 14.27 -22.49
N ASN A 399 -4.08 14.63 -22.52
CA ASN A 399 -4.54 16.01 -22.32
C ASN A 399 -4.26 16.54 -20.91
N ARG A 400 -4.15 15.64 -19.93
CA ARG A 400 -3.79 15.93 -18.53
C ARG A 400 -2.28 15.89 -18.28
N ASP A 401 -1.46 15.75 -19.33
CA ASP A 401 0.01 15.63 -19.25
C ASP A 401 0.50 14.51 -18.32
N ILE A 402 -0.27 13.42 -18.20
CA ILE A 402 0.15 12.23 -17.43
C ILE A 402 1.36 11.58 -18.10
N ASP A 403 2.37 11.24 -17.31
CA ASP A 403 3.62 10.64 -17.76
C ASP A 403 3.36 9.41 -18.66
N PRO A 404 4.08 9.26 -19.80
CA PRO A 404 3.94 8.10 -20.67
C PRO A 404 4.09 6.75 -19.98
N TRP A 405 4.93 6.69 -18.92
CA TRP A 405 5.10 5.50 -18.10
C TRP A 405 3.82 5.17 -17.30
N ILE A 406 3.20 6.15 -16.68
CA ILE A 406 1.93 5.98 -15.94
C ILE A 406 0.80 5.58 -16.89
N ARG A 407 0.77 6.14 -18.11
CA ARG A 407 -0.21 5.76 -19.15
C ARG A 407 -0.02 4.29 -19.59
N SER A 408 1.22 3.82 -19.70
CA SER A 408 1.49 2.39 -19.97
C SER A 408 1.00 1.51 -18.83
N LEU A 409 1.30 1.87 -17.58
CA LEU A 409 0.82 1.13 -16.41
C LEU A 409 -0.72 1.12 -16.30
N ARG A 410 -1.40 2.22 -16.72
CA ARG A 410 -2.87 2.25 -16.82
C ARG A 410 -3.39 1.23 -17.83
N ASN A 411 -2.73 1.09 -18.98
CA ASN A 411 -3.12 0.13 -19.99
C ASN A 411 -2.99 -1.32 -19.47
N ASP A 412 -1.87 -1.63 -18.82
CA ASP A 412 -1.64 -2.94 -18.22
C ASP A 412 -2.62 -3.23 -17.07
N TYR A 413 -2.93 -2.22 -16.27
CA TYR A 413 -3.96 -2.32 -15.23
C TYR A 413 -5.34 -2.65 -15.83
N ASP A 414 -5.77 -1.96 -16.88
CA ASP A 414 -7.04 -2.21 -17.55
C ASP A 414 -7.11 -3.61 -18.18
N ASN A 415 -5.97 -4.12 -18.66
CA ASN A 415 -5.86 -5.49 -19.16
C ASN A 415 -5.98 -6.53 -18.03
N ALA A 416 -5.40 -6.24 -16.85
CA ALA A 416 -5.56 -7.08 -15.67
C ALA A 416 -7.02 -7.10 -15.18
N VAL A 417 -7.69 -5.95 -15.16
CA VAL A 417 -9.13 -5.86 -14.84
C VAL A 417 -9.98 -6.67 -15.83
N LEU A 418 -9.69 -6.57 -17.14
CA LEU A 418 -10.38 -7.35 -18.17
C LEU A 418 -10.21 -8.86 -17.97
N TYR A 419 -9.03 -9.29 -17.56
CA TYR A 419 -8.78 -10.70 -17.26
C TYR A 419 -9.52 -11.14 -15.99
N GLU A 420 -9.49 -10.34 -14.94
CA GLU A 420 -10.20 -10.62 -13.70
C GLU A 420 -11.73 -10.73 -13.92
N ASP A 421 -12.32 -9.88 -14.77
CA ASP A 421 -13.73 -9.97 -15.16
C ASP A 421 -14.10 -11.35 -15.69
N SER A 422 -13.24 -11.95 -16.52
CA SER A 422 -13.46 -13.30 -17.05
C SER A 422 -13.41 -14.37 -15.97
N LEU A 423 -12.50 -14.24 -15.00
CA LEU A 423 -12.36 -15.18 -13.88
C LEU A 423 -13.53 -15.09 -12.90
N LEU A 424 -13.94 -13.86 -12.54
CA LEU A 424 -15.08 -13.65 -11.66
C LEU A 424 -16.34 -14.27 -12.24
N SER A 425 -16.54 -14.10 -13.55
CA SER A 425 -17.65 -14.71 -14.28
C SER A 425 -17.58 -16.24 -14.23
N GLN A 426 -16.40 -16.83 -14.44
CA GLN A 426 -16.20 -18.28 -14.37
C GLN A 426 -16.43 -18.83 -12.95
N PHE A 427 -15.90 -18.18 -11.91
CA PHE A 427 -16.14 -18.61 -10.53
C PHE A 427 -17.63 -18.61 -10.17
N LEU A 428 -18.37 -17.60 -10.63
CA LEU A 428 -19.82 -17.54 -10.43
C LEU A 428 -20.54 -18.67 -11.18
N ASP A 429 -20.13 -18.97 -12.43
CA ASP A 429 -20.73 -20.06 -13.20
C ASP A 429 -20.48 -21.42 -12.56
N ASP A 430 -19.27 -21.67 -12.08
CA ASP A 430 -18.90 -22.91 -11.38
C ASP A 430 -19.77 -23.09 -10.11
N LEU A 431 -19.98 -22.02 -9.32
CA LEU A 431 -20.88 -22.06 -8.16
C LEU A 431 -22.32 -22.35 -8.55
N ARG A 432 -22.82 -21.71 -9.59
CA ARG A 432 -24.21 -21.89 -10.06
C ARG A 432 -24.48 -23.28 -10.61
N ALA A 433 -23.45 -23.91 -11.18
CA ALA A 433 -23.54 -25.30 -11.67
C ALA A 433 -23.67 -26.32 -10.53
N ASP A 434 -23.22 -26.00 -9.31
CA ASP A 434 -23.42 -26.85 -8.13
C ASP A 434 -24.85 -26.68 -7.58
N ALA A 435 -25.71 -27.60 -7.92
CA ALA A 435 -27.12 -27.66 -7.43
C ALA A 435 -27.27 -28.38 -6.07
N THR A 436 -26.18 -28.76 -5.42
CA THR A 436 -26.20 -29.55 -4.18
C THR A 436 -26.62 -28.75 -2.94
N PRO A 437 -26.19 -27.48 -2.76
CA PRO A 437 -26.62 -26.66 -1.62
C PRO A 437 -28.09 -26.18 -1.74
N ASP A 438 -28.72 -26.00 -0.60
CA ASP A 438 -30.08 -25.40 -0.51
C ASP A 438 -30.00 -23.88 -0.69
N PHE A 439 -28.83 -23.27 -0.39
CA PHE A 439 -28.58 -21.86 -0.57
C PHE A 439 -27.10 -21.58 -0.94
N ARG A 440 -26.93 -20.70 -1.89
CA ARG A 440 -25.59 -20.27 -2.38
C ARG A 440 -25.49 -18.76 -2.40
N SER A 441 -24.31 -18.24 -2.11
CA SER A 441 -23.98 -16.83 -2.33
C SER A 441 -22.58 -16.65 -2.88
N PHE A 442 -22.39 -15.57 -3.64
CA PHE A 442 -21.14 -15.15 -4.22
C PHE A 442 -20.97 -13.66 -3.93
N THR A 443 -19.88 -13.30 -3.27
CA THR A 443 -19.58 -11.91 -2.93
C THR A 443 -18.15 -11.60 -3.36
N VAL A 444 -17.97 -10.54 -4.13
CA VAL A 444 -16.66 -10.00 -4.53
C VAL A 444 -16.45 -8.66 -3.86
N VAL A 445 -15.33 -8.50 -3.20
CA VAL A 445 -14.86 -7.23 -2.63
C VAL A 445 -13.37 -7.12 -2.88
N SER A 446 -12.89 -5.97 -3.33
CA SER A 446 -11.45 -5.72 -3.32
C SER A 446 -10.99 -5.24 -1.96
N ASP A 447 -9.80 -5.64 -1.57
CA ASP A 447 -9.17 -5.20 -0.34
C ASP A 447 -8.96 -3.67 -0.35
N HIS A 448 -8.47 -3.09 -1.44
CA HIS A 448 -8.37 -1.64 -1.69
C HIS A 448 -8.39 -1.35 -3.19
N GLY A 449 -8.47 -0.07 -3.53
CA GLY A 449 -8.32 0.39 -4.90
C GLY A 449 -6.86 0.70 -5.24
N ASN A 450 -6.66 1.25 -6.44
CA ASN A 450 -5.35 1.64 -6.92
C ASN A 450 -5.40 2.97 -7.67
N GLU A 451 -4.43 3.84 -7.43
CA GLU A 451 -4.22 5.01 -8.26
C GLU A 451 -3.46 4.59 -9.52
N VAL A 452 -3.96 4.95 -10.67
CA VAL A 452 -3.33 4.66 -11.96
C VAL A 452 -3.53 5.83 -12.94
N GLY A 453 -3.20 7.05 -12.47
CA GLY A 453 -3.37 8.29 -13.20
C GLY A 453 -4.81 8.85 -13.16
N HIS A 454 -5.59 8.53 -12.13
CA HIS A 454 -6.94 9.09 -11.92
C HIS A 454 -6.88 10.53 -11.41
N GLU A 455 -6.23 10.74 -10.28
CA GLU A 455 -6.18 12.05 -9.60
C GLU A 455 -4.80 12.68 -9.68
N ILE A 456 -3.75 11.86 -9.71
CA ILE A 456 -2.36 12.29 -9.72
C ILE A 456 -1.55 11.50 -10.75
N ASP A 457 -0.40 12.02 -11.14
CA ASP A 457 0.55 11.39 -12.05
C ASP A 457 1.36 10.31 -11.31
N TYR A 458 0.67 9.21 -10.97
CA TYR A 458 1.19 8.12 -10.16
C TYR A 458 0.45 6.81 -10.48
N ALA A 459 1.12 5.66 -10.30
CA ALA A 459 0.49 4.34 -10.37
C ALA A 459 0.94 3.47 -9.17
N GLY A 460 -0.03 3.01 -8.39
CA GLY A 460 0.19 2.17 -7.21
C GLY A 460 -0.76 2.47 -6.07
N HIS A 461 -0.44 1.94 -4.88
CA HIS A 461 -1.21 2.17 -3.65
C HIS A 461 -1.14 3.64 -3.25
N SER A 462 -2.27 4.29 -3.08
CA SER A 462 -2.32 5.71 -2.72
C SER A 462 -3.21 5.95 -1.50
N PRO A 463 -2.63 6.34 -0.37
CA PRO A 463 -3.41 6.73 0.80
C PRO A 463 -4.03 8.12 0.68
N ASN A 464 -3.69 8.87 -0.38
CA ASN A 464 -4.04 10.28 -0.53
C ASN A 464 -5.05 10.53 -1.64
N THR A 465 -5.43 9.52 -2.43
CA THR A 465 -6.39 9.63 -3.52
C THR A 465 -7.63 8.78 -3.26
N ARG A 466 -8.76 9.20 -3.80
CA ARG A 466 -10.01 8.44 -3.73
C ARG A 466 -9.86 7.07 -4.41
N ALA A 467 -9.14 7.03 -5.52
CA ALA A 467 -8.89 5.82 -6.28
C ALA A 467 -8.21 4.71 -5.45
N GLY A 468 -7.40 5.06 -4.45
CA GLY A 468 -6.78 4.10 -3.54
C GLY A 468 -7.74 3.40 -2.58
N TYR A 469 -8.96 3.94 -2.40
CA TYR A 469 -9.95 3.37 -1.48
C TYR A 469 -11.24 2.93 -2.18
N GLN A 470 -11.58 3.50 -3.33
CA GLN A 470 -12.84 3.20 -4.01
C GLN A 470 -12.75 1.86 -4.74
N VAL A 471 -13.60 0.92 -4.32
CA VAL A 471 -13.61 -0.47 -4.77
C VAL A 471 -15.01 -0.87 -5.24
N PRO A 472 -15.16 -1.90 -6.08
CA PRO A 472 -16.46 -2.49 -6.36
C PRO A 472 -16.87 -3.45 -5.26
N VAL A 473 -18.19 -3.60 -5.07
CA VAL A 473 -18.80 -4.74 -4.40
C VAL A 473 -19.75 -5.41 -5.39
N ILE A 474 -19.58 -6.72 -5.61
CA ILE A 474 -20.42 -7.51 -6.53
C ILE A 474 -21.04 -8.64 -5.73
N MET A 475 -22.36 -8.80 -5.80
CA MET A 475 -23.10 -9.78 -5.04
C MET A 475 -24.03 -10.61 -5.94
N TRP A 476 -24.07 -11.90 -5.68
CA TRP A 476 -25.07 -12.83 -6.19
C TRP A 476 -25.50 -13.78 -5.07
N SER A 477 -26.76 -14.17 -5.04
CA SER A 477 -27.23 -15.26 -4.19
C SER A 477 -28.51 -15.88 -4.75
N ASP A 478 -28.83 -17.11 -4.32
CA ASP A 478 -30.13 -17.69 -4.52
C ASP A 478 -31.17 -16.78 -3.87
N GLY A 479 -32.15 -16.33 -4.66
CA GLY A 479 -33.20 -15.42 -4.17
C GLY A 479 -32.79 -13.94 -4.09
N LEU A 480 -31.72 -13.53 -4.74
CA LEU A 480 -31.37 -12.11 -4.86
C LEU A 480 -32.49 -11.35 -5.61
N HIS A 481 -33.15 -10.41 -4.94
CA HIS A 481 -34.26 -9.65 -5.51
C HIS A 481 -33.89 -8.31 -6.13
N SER A 482 -32.70 -7.77 -5.80
CA SER A 482 -32.20 -6.50 -6.31
C SER A 482 -30.95 -6.73 -7.13
N THR A 483 -31.05 -6.57 -8.44
CA THR A 483 -29.95 -6.76 -9.41
C THR A 483 -29.57 -5.45 -10.10
N GLY A 484 -28.58 -5.52 -10.97
CA GLY A 484 -28.09 -4.36 -11.74
C GLY A 484 -27.06 -3.52 -11.01
N VAL A 485 -26.70 -2.42 -11.64
CA VAL A 485 -25.62 -1.51 -11.17
C VAL A 485 -26.21 -0.40 -10.32
N ASP A 486 -25.62 -0.21 -9.14
CA ASP A 486 -25.90 0.92 -8.26
C ASP A 486 -24.66 1.82 -8.19
N LYS A 487 -24.78 3.05 -8.67
CA LYS A 487 -23.74 4.06 -8.70
C LYS A 487 -23.89 5.10 -7.59
N GLU A 488 -25.06 5.12 -6.94
CA GLU A 488 -25.42 6.16 -5.99
C GLU A 488 -25.19 5.72 -4.53
N LYS A 489 -25.53 4.49 -4.21
CA LYS A 489 -25.42 3.96 -2.86
C LYS A 489 -23.96 3.82 -2.47
N THR A 490 -23.56 4.55 -1.44
CA THR A 490 -22.21 4.49 -0.90
C THR A 490 -22.12 3.40 0.17
N LEU A 491 -21.09 2.53 0.08
CA LEU A 491 -20.85 1.45 1.02
C LEU A 491 -19.52 1.60 1.73
N ASN A 492 -19.47 1.15 3.01
CA ASN A 492 -18.23 0.90 3.73
C ASN A 492 -17.95 -0.61 3.71
N THR A 493 -16.82 -1.03 3.10
CA THR A 493 -16.49 -2.45 3.04
C THR A 493 -15.99 -3.02 4.37
N ALA A 494 -15.69 -2.17 5.36
CA ALA A 494 -15.45 -2.62 6.74
C ALA A 494 -16.62 -3.44 7.33
N GLU A 495 -17.82 -3.31 6.75
CA GLU A 495 -19.02 -4.02 7.17
C GLU A 495 -19.23 -5.35 6.42
N LEU A 496 -18.21 -5.86 5.72
CA LEU A 496 -18.27 -7.11 4.96
C LEU A 496 -18.65 -8.31 5.85
N ASP A 497 -18.09 -8.38 7.04
CA ASP A 497 -18.37 -9.43 8.02
C ASP A 497 -19.85 -9.51 8.38
N ASN A 498 -20.50 -8.38 8.66
CA ASN A 498 -21.93 -8.29 8.92
C ASN A 498 -22.78 -8.75 7.72
N ASN A 499 -22.34 -8.39 6.50
CA ASN A 499 -23.02 -8.81 5.28
C ASN A 499 -22.91 -10.32 5.04
N LEU A 500 -21.75 -10.91 5.31
CA LEU A 500 -21.57 -12.36 5.24
C LEU A 500 -22.36 -13.08 6.32
N LEU A 501 -22.37 -12.58 7.57
CA LEU A 501 -23.21 -13.13 8.64
C LEU A 501 -24.67 -13.14 8.23
N HIS A 502 -25.17 -12.05 7.64
CA HIS A 502 -26.56 -11.97 7.15
C HIS A 502 -26.84 -13.03 6.08
N LEU A 503 -25.98 -13.17 5.05
CA LEU A 503 -26.14 -14.18 4.00
C LEU A 503 -26.11 -15.61 4.54
N MET A 504 -25.30 -15.87 5.56
CA MET A 504 -25.20 -17.18 6.22
C MET A 504 -26.35 -17.46 7.21
N GLY A 505 -27.21 -16.48 7.46
CA GLY A 505 -28.27 -16.58 8.49
C GLY A 505 -27.72 -16.58 9.91
N LEU A 506 -26.58 -15.92 10.13
CA LEU A 506 -25.90 -15.81 11.42
C LEU A 506 -26.08 -14.39 11.99
N LYS A 507 -26.03 -14.28 13.31
CA LYS A 507 -26.04 -13.00 14.01
C LYS A 507 -25.02 -13.01 15.13
N ASP A 508 -24.46 -11.84 15.39
CA ASP A 508 -23.62 -11.56 16.54
C ASP A 508 -24.44 -10.81 17.62
N LYS A 509 -24.47 -11.34 18.85
CA LYS A 509 -25.12 -10.68 19.99
C LYS A 509 -24.39 -9.43 20.48
N SER A 510 -23.09 -9.36 20.27
CA SER A 510 -22.24 -8.25 20.72
C SER A 510 -22.36 -7.03 19.81
N SER A 511 -22.72 -7.22 18.53
CA SER A 511 -22.88 -6.15 17.55
C SER A 511 -24.34 -5.68 17.49
N PRO A 512 -24.69 -4.52 18.06
CA PRO A 512 -26.08 -4.06 18.13
C PRO A 512 -26.65 -3.55 16.80
N SER A 513 -25.82 -3.23 15.82
CA SER A 513 -26.24 -2.71 14.52
C SER A 513 -25.69 -3.59 13.39
N GLN A 514 -26.42 -4.65 13.07
CA GLN A 514 -26.12 -5.43 11.86
C GLN A 514 -26.77 -4.72 10.67
N THR A 515 -25.97 -4.01 9.90
CA THR A 515 -26.40 -3.38 8.65
C THR A 515 -26.17 -4.33 7.49
N TYR A 516 -27.15 -4.44 6.60
CA TYR A 516 -27.01 -5.21 5.37
C TYR A 516 -27.01 -4.26 4.17
N TRP A 517 -26.06 -4.40 3.28
CA TRP A 517 -25.86 -3.48 2.17
C TRP A 517 -27.06 -3.39 1.22
N LEU A 518 -27.86 -4.44 1.12
CA LEU A 518 -29.07 -4.45 0.29
C LEU A 518 -30.29 -3.83 0.97
N ASP A 519 -30.25 -3.55 2.27
CA ASP A 519 -31.36 -2.93 2.98
C ASP A 519 -31.57 -1.47 2.53
N ASP A 520 -32.81 -1.04 2.40
CA ASP A 520 -33.18 0.33 2.03
C ASP A 520 -32.76 1.34 3.12
N ASN A 521 -32.70 0.91 4.37
CA ASN A 521 -32.30 1.71 5.53
C ASN A 521 -30.81 1.64 5.86
N TYR A 522 -30.00 1.10 4.97
CA TYR A 522 -28.56 1.12 5.13
C TYR A 522 -28.03 2.55 5.21
N HIS A 523 -27.25 2.85 6.23
CA HIS A 523 -26.59 4.15 6.42
C HIS A 523 -25.08 4.02 6.34
N PHE A 524 -24.49 4.68 5.36
CA PHE A 524 -23.07 4.74 5.19
C PHE A 524 -22.40 5.52 6.32
N THR A 525 -21.37 4.94 6.92
CA THR A 525 -20.52 5.60 7.92
C THR A 525 -19.08 5.60 7.42
N PRO A 526 -18.46 6.78 7.20
CA PRO A 526 -17.08 6.85 6.74
C PRO A 526 -16.10 6.50 7.87
N GLU A 527 -14.96 5.89 7.52
CA GLU A 527 -13.88 5.67 8.45
C GLU A 527 -13.17 6.99 8.81
N ALA A 528 -12.79 7.13 10.07
CA ALA A 528 -12.18 8.36 10.61
C ALA A 528 -10.80 8.69 9.96
N ASN A 529 -10.13 7.71 9.41
CA ASN A 529 -8.82 7.84 8.76
C ASN A 529 -8.88 8.17 7.26
N TRP A 530 -10.08 8.21 6.65
CA TRP A 530 -10.20 8.54 5.23
C TRP A 530 -9.95 10.04 4.99
N PRO A 531 -8.97 10.38 4.11
CA PRO A 531 -8.56 11.77 3.94
C PRO A 531 -9.61 12.65 3.26
N TYR A 532 -10.51 12.08 2.42
CA TYR A 532 -11.49 12.87 1.65
C TYR A 532 -12.76 13.21 2.42
N TRP A 533 -13.00 12.56 3.55
CA TRP A 533 -14.19 12.81 4.37
C TRP A 533 -13.91 13.82 5.49
N LYS A 534 -12.65 14.20 5.66
CA LYS A 534 -12.28 15.33 6.54
C LYS A 534 -12.47 16.62 5.77
N LYS A 535 -13.62 17.22 5.92
CA LYS A 535 -13.85 18.63 5.54
C LYS A 535 -13.69 19.53 6.72
#